data_085be9c99f44f626917ff0836a4485d3
#
_entry.id   085be9c99f44f626917ff0836a4485d3
#
_cell.length_a   1.000
_cell.length_b   1.000
_cell.length_c   1.000
_cell.angle_alpha   90.00
_cell.angle_beta   90.00
_cell.angle_gamma   90.00
#
_symmetry.space_group_name_H-M   'P 1'
#
loop_
_entity.id
_entity.type
_entity.pdbx_description
1 polymer ?
#
loop_
_entity_poly.entity_id
_entity_poly.type
_entity_poly.pdbx_seq_one_letter_code
_entity_poly.pdbx_strand_id
1 'polypeptide(L)'
;MKRLLLIGCFCLMGWISLANHILIPMDNTQSNHLKAYGVVYHTLKKGLEVQWLLNYRGGSFILPFDADGRTECLLKGVGFEVIPPARLNAILAEIASPEVNADAVKLEKAPKIAVYSPKEKKPWDDAVTLALTYAEIPYDVVYDSEILDGCLKEYDWLHLHHEDFTGQMGKFYRNYRHMDWYKAEETTNKQTARKYGFSKISELKKAVVRTIRDYVSAGHPSRVYVCDVFGYRYFRYCFGCDGGRYL
;
A
#
# COMPACT_ATOMS: atom_id res chain seq x y z
N MET A 1 -28.17 10.24 73.30
CA MET A 1 -27.28 10.79 72.29
C MET A 1 -27.11 9.79 71.16
N LYS A 2 -27.90 9.89 70.08
CA LYS A 2 -27.86 9.01 68.92
C LYS A 2 -27.00 9.69 67.83
N ARG A 3 -25.84 9.12 67.49
CA ARG A 3 -24.98 9.56 66.37
C ARG A 3 -25.53 8.97 65.07
N LEU A 4 -26.05 9.82 64.20
CA LEU A 4 -26.39 9.49 62.81
C LEU A 4 -25.11 9.39 62.02
N LEU A 5 -24.80 8.21 61.51
CA LEU A 5 -23.76 7.96 60.51
C LEU A 5 -24.38 8.23 59.10
N LEU A 6 -24.03 9.32 58.48
CA LEU A 6 -24.31 9.66 57.08
C LEU A 6 -23.30 8.89 56.24
N ILE A 7 -23.70 7.78 55.62
CA ILE A 7 -22.93 7.06 54.59
C ILE A 7 -23.16 7.79 53.28
N GLY A 8 -22.18 8.62 52.89
CA GLY A 8 -22.13 9.26 51.58
C GLY A 8 -21.85 8.22 50.51
N CYS A 9 -22.88 7.79 49.80
CA CYS A 9 -22.71 6.94 48.59
C CYS A 9 -22.14 7.80 47.46
N PHE A 10 -20.81 7.79 47.29
CA PHE A 10 -20.12 8.41 46.18
C PHE A 10 -20.35 7.52 44.98
N CYS A 11 -21.38 7.80 44.18
CA CYS A 11 -21.54 7.19 42.84
C CYS A 11 -20.36 7.59 41.99
N LEU A 12 -19.37 6.71 41.90
CA LEU A 12 -18.36 6.72 40.84
C LEU A 12 -19.07 6.45 39.49
N MET A 13 -19.66 7.50 38.91
CA MET A 13 -20.01 7.50 37.50
C MET A 13 -18.69 7.44 36.74
N GLY A 14 -18.26 6.23 36.43
CA GLY A 14 -17.20 6.01 35.45
C GLY A 14 -17.63 6.65 34.15
N TRP A 15 -16.99 7.73 33.80
CA TRP A 15 -17.15 8.34 32.49
C TRP A 15 -16.62 7.32 31.48
N ILE A 16 -17.52 6.57 30.86
CA ILE A 16 -17.19 5.78 29.68
C ILE A 16 -16.89 6.83 28.63
N SER A 17 -15.61 7.13 28.45
CA SER A 17 -15.14 7.93 27.33
C SER A 17 -15.37 7.11 26.06
N LEU A 18 -16.50 7.32 25.43
CA LEU A 18 -16.79 6.77 24.12
C LEU A 18 -15.88 7.51 23.14
N ALA A 19 -14.76 6.89 22.81
CA ALA A 19 -13.81 7.47 21.86
C ALA A 19 -14.48 7.67 20.50
N ASN A 20 -14.46 8.90 20.00
CA ASN A 20 -14.92 9.22 18.65
C ASN A 20 -14.03 8.55 17.59
N HIS A 21 -14.48 8.58 16.36
CA HIS A 21 -13.75 8.08 15.19
C HIS A 21 -13.70 9.15 14.10
N ILE A 22 -12.76 9.03 13.21
CA ILE A 22 -12.65 9.84 12.00
C ILE A 22 -13.11 8.97 10.83
N LEU A 23 -14.16 9.37 10.16
CA LEU A 23 -14.60 8.79 8.89
C LEU A 23 -14.01 9.63 7.75
N ILE A 24 -13.24 9.00 6.88
CA ILE A 24 -12.71 9.61 5.65
C ILE A 24 -13.51 9.03 4.48
N PRO A 25 -14.46 9.78 3.89
CA PRO A 25 -15.19 9.33 2.71
C PRO A 25 -14.27 9.30 1.50
N MET A 26 -14.53 8.36 0.58
CA MET A 26 -13.79 8.23 -0.67
C MET A 26 -14.69 8.37 -1.90
N ASP A 27 -15.91 8.88 -1.70
CA ASP A 27 -16.84 9.25 -2.75
C ASP A 27 -16.50 10.62 -3.37
N ASN A 28 -17.35 11.13 -4.24
CA ASN A 28 -17.16 12.41 -4.92
C ASN A 28 -17.12 13.63 -3.99
N THR A 29 -17.40 13.47 -2.70
CA THR A 29 -17.27 14.55 -1.71
C THR A 29 -15.84 14.71 -1.22
N GLN A 30 -14.96 13.73 -1.48
CA GLN A 30 -13.56 13.79 -1.11
C GLN A 30 -12.79 14.78 -2.00
N SER A 31 -12.17 15.77 -1.37
CA SER A 31 -11.36 16.78 -2.05
C SER A 31 -10.00 16.25 -2.51
N ASN A 32 -9.42 15.29 -1.79
CA ASN A 32 -8.08 14.77 -2.11
C ASN A 32 -7.93 13.27 -1.75
N HIS A 33 -8.34 12.41 -2.68
CA HIS A 33 -8.29 10.95 -2.51
C HIS A 33 -6.87 10.42 -2.24
N LEU A 34 -5.86 10.89 -2.98
CA LEU A 34 -4.49 10.40 -2.81
C LEU A 34 -3.91 10.76 -1.44
N LYS A 35 -4.15 11.99 -0.96
CA LYS A 35 -3.74 12.38 0.40
C LYS A 35 -4.52 11.64 1.48
N ALA A 36 -5.76 11.24 1.22
CA ALA A 36 -6.55 10.40 2.13
C ALA A 36 -5.85 9.05 2.38
N TYR A 37 -5.36 8.38 1.32
CA TYR A 37 -4.53 7.17 1.48
C TYR A 37 -3.26 7.42 2.31
N GLY A 38 -2.62 8.58 2.13
CA GLY A 38 -1.46 8.98 2.93
C GLY A 38 -1.78 9.09 4.42
N VAL A 39 -2.89 9.74 4.78
CA VAL A 39 -3.35 9.85 6.18
C VAL A 39 -3.62 8.46 6.78
N VAL A 40 -4.28 7.57 6.03
CA VAL A 40 -4.51 6.18 6.44
C VAL A 40 -3.19 5.45 6.69
N TYR A 41 -2.24 5.56 5.75
CA TYR A 41 -0.92 4.96 5.88
C TYR A 41 -0.18 5.45 7.13
N HIS A 42 -0.18 6.74 7.39
CA HIS A 42 0.48 7.32 8.56
C HIS A 42 -0.19 6.91 9.87
N THR A 43 -1.51 6.75 9.88
CA THR A 43 -2.26 6.21 11.03
C THR A 43 -1.82 4.77 11.32
N LEU A 44 -1.73 3.92 10.30
CA LEU A 44 -1.23 2.55 10.43
C LEU A 44 0.25 2.52 10.88
N LYS A 45 1.08 3.44 10.40
CA LYS A 45 2.50 3.56 10.81
C LYS A 45 2.67 3.92 12.28
N LYS A 46 1.68 4.61 12.88
CA LYS A 46 1.63 4.87 14.33
C LYS A 46 1.19 3.63 15.14
N GLY A 47 0.88 2.50 14.50
CA GLY A 47 0.36 1.29 15.13
C GLY A 47 -1.13 1.35 15.48
N LEU A 48 -1.86 2.31 14.93
CA LEU A 48 -3.31 2.42 15.09
C LEU A 48 -4.02 1.62 13.99
N GLU A 49 -5.01 0.84 14.37
CA GLU A 49 -5.82 0.06 13.44
C GLU A 49 -6.79 0.94 12.67
N VAL A 50 -7.01 0.63 11.40
CA VAL A 50 -7.94 1.33 10.52
C VAL A 50 -8.94 0.32 9.95
N GLN A 51 -10.21 0.69 9.81
CA GLN A 51 -11.18 -0.10 9.08
C GLN A 51 -11.37 0.48 7.67
N TRP A 52 -11.24 -0.36 6.68
CA TRP A 52 -11.53 -0.03 5.28
C TRP A 52 -12.93 -0.56 4.93
N LEU A 53 -13.84 0.35 4.64
CA LEU A 53 -15.22 0.06 4.33
C LEU A 53 -15.38 -0.10 2.81
N LEU A 54 -15.24 -1.31 2.30
CA LEU A 54 -15.33 -1.63 0.88
C LEU A 54 -16.75 -1.31 0.36
N ASN A 55 -16.81 -0.59 -0.75
CA ASN A 55 -18.04 -0.13 -1.40
C ASN A 55 -18.95 0.81 -0.59
N TYR A 56 -18.59 1.15 0.65
CA TYR A 56 -19.29 2.17 1.40
C TYR A 56 -18.70 3.55 1.08
N ARG A 57 -19.51 4.44 0.51
CA ARG A 57 -19.10 5.80 0.10
C ARG A 57 -17.75 5.83 -0.63
N GLY A 58 -17.61 4.99 -1.67
CA GLY A 58 -16.41 4.91 -2.51
C GLY A 58 -15.23 4.14 -1.91
N GLY A 59 -15.43 3.39 -0.83
CA GLY A 59 -14.37 2.65 -0.13
C GLY A 59 -13.74 3.46 1.00
N SER A 60 -14.56 4.03 1.87
CA SER A 60 -14.20 4.91 2.98
C SER A 60 -13.31 4.26 4.03
N PHE A 61 -12.67 5.09 4.87
CA PHE A 61 -11.86 4.61 5.98
C PHE A 61 -12.40 5.12 7.32
N ILE A 62 -12.32 4.28 8.35
CA ILE A 62 -12.58 4.64 9.75
C ILE A 62 -11.26 4.54 10.51
N LEU A 63 -10.86 5.64 11.12
CA LEU A 63 -9.70 5.75 11.98
C LEU A 63 -10.14 6.00 13.42
N PRO A 64 -9.39 5.52 14.43
CA PRO A 64 -9.55 6.00 15.79
C PRO A 64 -9.38 7.54 15.83
N PHE A 65 -10.12 8.22 16.68
CA PHE A 65 -9.93 9.67 16.85
C PHE A 65 -8.57 9.95 17.48
N ASP A 66 -7.73 10.63 16.73
CA ASP A 66 -6.43 11.14 17.14
C ASP A 66 -6.33 12.62 16.73
N ALA A 67 -5.92 13.49 17.65
CA ALA A 67 -5.80 14.92 17.39
C ALA A 67 -4.81 15.22 16.25
N ASP A 68 -3.73 14.45 16.18
CA ASP A 68 -2.72 14.57 15.11
C ASP A 68 -3.29 14.14 13.77
N GLY A 69 -4.02 13.00 13.72
CA GLY A 69 -4.68 12.51 12.51
C GLY A 69 -5.73 13.49 11.98
N ARG A 70 -6.52 14.11 12.89
CA ARG A 70 -7.44 15.18 12.53
C ARG A 70 -6.69 16.39 11.94
N THR A 71 -5.61 16.80 12.58
CA THR A 71 -4.77 17.92 12.11
C THR A 71 -4.15 17.61 10.76
N GLU A 72 -3.68 16.38 10.55
CA GLU A 72 -3.14 15.93 9.27
C GLU A 72 -4.19 16.00 8.16
N CYS A 73 -5.42 15.56 8.40
CA CYS A 73 -6.51 15.71 7.43
C CYS A 73 -6.71 17.16 7.02
N LEU A 74 -6.73 18.09 8.00
CA LEU A 74 -6.89 19.51 7.72
C LEU A 74 -5.74 20.09 6.89
N LEU A 75 -4.50 19.79 7.27
CA LEU A 75 -3.31 20.30 6.59
C LEU A 75 -3.18 19.76 5.15
N LYS A 76 -3.63 18.54 4.90
CA LYS A 76 -3.58 17.90 3.58
C LYS A 76 -4.82 18.14 2.73
N GLY A 77 -5.80 18.86 3.23
CA GLY A 77 -7.05 19.13 2.53
C GLY A 77 -7.89 17.87 2.30
N VAL A 78 -7.81 16.90 3.22
CA VAL A 78 -8.59 15.67 3.20
C VAL A 78 -9.93 15.91 3.89
N GLY A 79 -11.03 15.63 3.18
CA GLY A 79 -12.38 15.67 3.75
C GLY A 79 -12.58 14.56 4.77
N PHE A 80 -13.13 14.88 5.93
CA PHE A 80 -13.41 13.92 6.99
C PHE A 80 -14.60 14.32 7.85
N GLU A 81 -15.17 13.37 8.57
CA GLU A 81 -16.23 13.53 9.54
C GLU A 81 -15.79 12.95 10.88
N VAL A 82 -16.04 13.68 11.99
CA VAL A 82 -15.88 13.10 13.33
C VAL A 82 -17.21 12.47 13.72
N ILE A 83 -17.20 11.16 13.93
CA ILE A 83 -18.39 10.38 14.22
C ILE A 83 -18.33 9.74 15.62
N PRO A 84 -19.45 9.72 16.34
CA PRO A 84 -19.54 9.01 17.60
C PRO A 84 -19.64 7.49 17.38
N PRO A 85 -19.33 6.65 18.38
CA PRO A 85 -19.42 5.19 18.29
C PRO A 85 -20.79 4.66 17.85
N ALA A 86 -21.86 5.32 18.24
CA ALA A 86 -23.21 4.95 17.81
C ALA A 86 -23.38 5.05 16.29
N ARG A 87 -22.79 6.07 15.65
CA ARG A 87 -22.80 6.23 14.20
C ARG A 87 -21.93 5.17 13.50
N LEU A 88 -20.76 4.87 14.07
CA LEU A 88 -19.90 3.78 13.58
C LEU A 88 -20.66 2.44 13.60
N ASN A 89 -21.30 2.09 14.72
CA ASN A 89 -22.06 0.86 14.84
C ASN A 89 -23.22 0.79 13.84
N ALA A 90 -23.91 1.91 13.58
CA ALA A 90 -24.95 1.98 12.56
C ALA A 90 -24.39 1.72 11.13
N ILE A 91 -23.23 2.29 10.80
CA ILE A 91 -22.57 2.06 9.50
C ILE A 91 -22.16 0.57 9.38
N LEU A 92 -21.56 -0.02 10.40
CA LEU A 92 -21.15 -1.42 10.36
C LEU A 92 -22.35 -2.37 10.26
N ALA A 93 -23.45 -2.05 10.91
CA ALA A 93 -24.70 -2.81 10.79
C ALA A 93 -25.31 -2.72 9.37
N GLU A 94 -25.25 -1.54 8.74
CA GLU A 94 -25.66 -1.32 7.35
C GLU A 94 -24.81 -2.18 6.40
N ILE A 95 -23.48 -2.15 6.55
CA ILE A 95 -22.52 -2.92 5.73
C ILE A 95 -22.72 -4.44 5.90
N ALA A 96 -23.01 -4.89 7.11
CA ALA A 96 -23.24 -6.31 7.41
C ALA A 96 -24.57 -6.86 6.86
N SER A 97 -25.43 -6.02 6.28
CA SER A 97 -26.67 -6.47 5.67
C SER A 97 -26.40 -7.31 4.43
N PRO A 98 -27.01 -8.51 4.27
CA PRO A 98 -26.79 -9.39 3.13
C PRO A 98 -27.19 -8.77 1.77
N GLU A 99 -28.01 -7.72 1.79
CA GLU A 99 -28.48 -7.04 0.61
C GLU A 99 -27.50 -5.97 0.10
N VAL A 100 -26.51 -5.61 0.92
CA VAL A 100 -25.53 -4.58 0.62
C VAL A 100 -24.23 -5.25 0.14
N ASN A 101 -23.79 -4.92 -1.08
CA ASN A 101 -22.49 -5.38 -1.59
C ASN A 101 -21.36 -4.53 -1.01
N ALA A 102 -21.13 -4.65 0.29
CA ALA A 102 -20.08 -3.93 1.02
C ALA A 102 -19.44 -4.87 2.06
N ASP A 103 -18.26 -4.52 2.53
CA ASP A 103 -17.54 -5.25 3.57
C ASP A 103 -16.68 -4.28 4.40
N ALA A 104 -16.32 -4.68 5.62
CA ALA A 104 -15.44 -3.94 6.50
C ALA A 104 -14.17 -4.74 6.77
N VAL A 105 -13.05 -4.31 6.19
CA VAL A 105 -11.75 -4.96 6.32
C VAL A 105 -10.89 -4.21 7.33
N LYS A 106 -10.36 -4.93 8.32
CA LYS A 106 -9.43 -4.40 9.30
C LYS A 106 -8.03 -4.31 8.70
N LEU A 107 -7.42 -3.13 8.74
CA LEU A 107 -6.04 -2.87 8.39
C LEU A 107 -5.24 -2.70 9.68
N GLU A 108 -4.17 -3.47 9.84
CA GLU A 108 -3.43 -3.56 11.11
C GLU A 108 -2.02 -3.00 11.01
N LYS A 109 -1.47 -2.90 9.80
CA LYS A 109 -0.07 -2.54 9.58
C LYS A 109 0.10 -1.70 8.32
N ALA A 110 0.93 -0.67 8.40
CA ALA A 110 1.44 0.04 7.21
C ALA A 110 2.42 -0.87 6.46
N PRO A 111 2.21 -1.15 5.16
CA PRO A 111 3.12 -1.99 4.40
C PRO A 111 4.47 -1.29 4.16
N LYS A 112 5.57 -2.04 4.21
CA LYS A 112 6.86 -1.60 3.68
C LYS A 112 6.86 -1.87 2.18
N ILE A 113 7.02 -0.81 1.37
CA ILE A 113 6.82 -0.84 -0.08
C ILE A 113 8.16 -0.79 -0.80
N ALA A 114 8.38 -1.71 -1.72
CA ALA A 114 9.44 -1.67 -2.72
C ALA A 114 8.87 -1.39 -4.11
N VAL A 115 9.58 -0.59 -4.89
CA VAL A 115 9.29 -0.36 -6.30
C VAL A 115 10.47 -0.87 -7.12
N TYR A 116 10.21 -1.81 -8.02
CA TYR A 116 11.23 -2.30 -8.94
C TYR A 116 11.39 -1.33 -10.10
N SER A 117 12.46 -0.56 -10.09
CA SER A 117 12.79 0.41 -11.13
C SER A 117 14.30 0.70 -11.14
N PRO A 118 14.91 1.05 -12.30
CA PRO A 118 16.26 1.59 -12.32
C PRO A 118 16.40 2.82 -11.42
N LYS A 119 17.52 2.91 -10.69
CA LYS A 119 17.77 3.99 -9.72
C LYS A 119 17.84 5.39 -10.35
N GLU A 120 18.20 5.44 -11.62
CA GLU A 120 18.35 6.68 -12.39
C GLU A 120 17.01 7.28 -12.84
N LYS A 121 15.92 6.48 -12.78
CA LYS A 121 14.59 6.96 -13.16
C LYS A 121 14.00 7.88 -12.10
N LYS A 122 13.30 8.90 -12.58
CA LYS A 122 12.64 9.87 -11.73
C LYS A 122 11.25 9.38 -11.32
N PRO A 123 10.73 9.80 -10.15
CA PRO A 123 9.41 9.36 -9.67
C PRO A 123 8.26 9.61 -10.65
N TRP A 124 8.35 10.65 -11.48
CA TRP A 124 7.30 10.99 -12.46
C TRP A 124 7.29 10.11 -13.72
N ASP A 125 8.25 9.22 -13.88
CA ASP A 125 8.24 8.24 -14.98
C ASP A 125 7.23 7.12 -14.76
N ASP A 126 6.68 7.00 -13.53
CA ASP A 126 5.69 5.99 -13.14
C ASP A 126 4.55 6.64 -12.34
N ALA A 127 3.33 6.37 -12.78
CA ALA A 127 2.13 6.89 -12.12
C ALA A 127 1.99 6.42 -10.67
N VAL A 128 2.44 5.19 -10.34
CA VAL A 128 2.36 4.66 -8.98
C VAL A 128 3.37 5.35 -8.06
N THR A 129 4.62 5.51 -8.49
CA THR A 129 5.62 6.23 -7.70
C THR A 129 5.25 7.71 -7.53
N LEU A 130 4.67 8.32 -8.56
CA LEU A 130 4.14 9.68 -8.48
C LEU A 130 3.00 9.77 -7.44
N ALA A 131 2.05 8.82 -7.47
CA ALA A 131 0.94 8.77 -6.53
C ALA A 131 1.42 8.55 -5.08
N LEU A 132 2.36 7.62 -4.85
CA LEU A 132 2.96 7.38 -3.55
C LEU A 132 3.68 8.62 -3.02
N THR A 133 4.48 9.27 -3.87
CA THR A 133 5.19 10.52 -3.54
C THR A 133 4.21 11.63 -3.19
N TYR A 134 3.17 11.83 -4.00
CA TYR A 134 2.13 12.82 -3.72
C TYR A 134 1.37 12.52 -2.43
N ALA A 135 1.04 11.26 -2.19
CA ALA A 135 0.38 10.80 -0.96
C ALA A 135 1.30 10.84 0.28
N GLU A 136 2.59 11.10 0.10
CA GLU A 136 3.63 11.05 1.15
C GLU A 136 3.77 9.65 1.78
N ILE A 137 3.51 8.62 0.98
CA ILE A 137 3.72 7.22 1.36
C ILE A 137 5.15 6.82 0.97
N PRO A 138 6.02 6.47 1.95
CA PRO A 138 7.40 6.11 1.65
C PRO A 138 7.48 4.77 0.91
N TYR A 139 8.44 4.70 0.00
CA TYR A 139 8.79 3.47 -0.73
C TYR A 139 10.30 3.45 -0.98
N ASP A 140 10.86 2.26 -1.14
CA ASP A 140 12.25 2.05 -1.51
C ASP A 140 12.34 1.61 -2.98
N VAL A 141 13.31 2.16 -3.71
CA VAL A 141 13.59 1.71 -5.07
C VAL A 141 14.56 0.54 -5.01
N VAL A 142 14.17 -0.59 -5.59
CA VAL A 142 14.98 -1.79 -5.71
C VAL A 142 15.13 -2.18 -7.18
N TYR A 143 16.28 -2.74 -7.55
CA TYR A 143 16.51 -3.20 -8.90
C TYR A 143 17.18 -4.58 -8.90
N ASP A 144 17.77 -5.00 -10.02
CA ASP A 144 18.31 -6.35 -10.21
C ASP A 144 19.24 -6.81 -9.09
N SER A 145 20.17 -5.95 -8.67
CA SER A 145 21.14 -6.28 -7.63
C SER A 145 20.50 -6.53 -6.28
N GLU A 146 19.63 -5.62 -5.84
CA GLU A 146 18.97 -5.72 -4.55
C GLU A 146 18.06 -6.97 -4.50
N ILE A 147 17.35 -7.27 -5.61
CA ILE A 147 16.52 -8.48 -5.72
C ILE A 147 17.37 -9.75 -5.57
N LEU A 148 18.50 -9.83 -6.29
CA LEU A 148 19.38 -11.01 -6.24
C LEU A 148 20.12 -11.13 -4.90
N ASP A 149 20.40 -10.01 -4.23
CA ASP A 149 20.96 -9.97 -2.88
C ASP A 149 19.93 -10.34 -1.79
N GLY A 150 18.66 -10.57 -2.17
CA GLY A 150 17.62 -11.13 -1.29
C GLY A 150 16.86 -10.09 -0.46
N CYS A 151 16.80 -8.82 -0.89
CA CYS A 151 16.11 -7.75 -0.17
C CYS A 151 14.59 -7.95 -0.03
N LEU A 152 13.97 -8.75 -0.92
CA LEU A 152 12.50 -8.87 -0.99
C LEU A 152 11.84 -9.29 0.32
N LYS A 153 12.53 -10.11 1.13
CA LYS A 153 12.04 -10.57 2.46
C LYS A 153 11.77 -9.44 3.45
N GLU A 154 12.28 -8.24 3.18
CA GLU A 154 12.12 -7.07 4.05
C GLU A 154 10.87 -6.26 3.71
N TYR A 155 10.20 -6.57 2.61
CA TYR A 155 9.07 -5.80 2.09
C TYR A 155 7.76 -6.58 2.19
N ASP A 156 6.67 -5.81 2.41
CA ASP A 156 5.30 -6.34 2.43
C ASP A 156 4.62 -6.18 1.07
N TRP A 157 5.10 -5.26 0.23
CA TRP A 157 4.58 -4.99 -1.11
C TRP A 157 5.70 -4.71 -2.09
N LEU A 158 5.71 -5.41 -3.22
CA LEU A 158 6.56 -5.14 -4.37
C LEU A 158 5.71 -4.63 -5.53
N HIS A 159 5.95 -3.39 -5.95
CA HIS A 159 5.40 -2.84 -7.18
C HIS A 159 6.38 -3.07 -8.32
N LEU A 160 5.91 -3.73 -9.40
CA LEU A 160 6.68 -3.92 -10.62
C LEU A 160 6.32 -2.82 -11.62
N HIS A 161 7.26 -1.92 -11.86
CA HIS A 161 7.17 -0.95 -12.94
C HIS A 161 7.24 -1.68 -14.30
N HIS A 162 6.82 -1.03 -15.38
CA HIS A 162 6.81 -1.58 -16.75
C HIS A 162 8.22 -1.79 -17.36
N GLU A 163 9.12 -2.38 -16.60
CA GLU A 163 10.49 -2.66 -17.02
C GLU A 163 10.58 -3.90 -17.93
N ASP A 164 11.62 -3.93 -18.77
CA ASP A 164 11.91 -5.08 -19.64
C ASP A 164 12.57 -6.21 -18.85
N PHE A 165 11.77 -7.17 -18.42
CA PHE A 165 12.25 -8.38 -17.78
C PHE A 165 12.85 -9.41 -18.74
N THR A 166 12.76 -9.19 -20.06
CA THR A 166 13.36 -10.12 -21.04
C THR A 166 14.85 -9.89 -21.22
N GLY A 167 15.34 -8.68 -20.94
CA GLY A 167 16.69 -8.25 -21.17
C GLY A 167 17.09 -8.26 -22.65
N GLN A 168 16.11 -8.36 -23.54
CA GLN A 168 16.36 -8.33 -24.99
C GLN A 168 16.36 -6.91 -25.53
N MET A 169 15.69 -6.00 -24.86
CA MET A 169 15.60 -4.56 -25.18
C MET A 169 15.20 -4.26 -26.63
N GLY A 170 14.69 -5.27 -27.37
CA GLY A 170 14.49 -5.19 -28.82
C GLY A 170 13.55 -4.09 -29.26
N LYS A 171 12.51 -3.81 -28.49
CA LYS A 171 11.55 -2.75 -28.72
C LYS A 171 12.19 -1.37 -28.62
N PHE A 172 13.03 -1.17 -27.61
CA PHE A 172 13.71 0.09 -27.34
C PHE A 172 15.01 0.21 -28.13
N TYR A 173 15.71 -0.89 -28.40
CA TYR A 173 16.99 -0.90 -29.08
C TYR A 173 16.95 -0.19 -30.44
N ARG A 174 15.95 -0.46 -31.27
CA ARG A 174 15.84 0.16 -32.60
C ARG A 174 15.81 1.68 -32.53
N ASN A 175 15.06 2.25 -31.56
CA ASN A 175 14.81 3.68 -31.49
C ASN A 175 15.83 4.43 -30.63
N TYR A 176 16.40 3.77 -29.60
CA TYR A 176 17.15 4.48 -28.55
C TYR A 176 18.61 4.04 -28.41
N ARG A 177 19.10 3.05 -29.19
CA ARG A 177 20.48 2.54 -29.08
C ARG A 177 21.57 3.60 -29.20
N HIS A 178 21.27 4.75 -29.78
CA HIS A 178 22.21 5.86 -29.97
C HIS A 178 22.17 6.88 -28.81
N MET A 179 21.14 6.81 -27.99
CA MET A 179 20.95 7.73 -26.87
C MET A 179 21.89 7.40 -25.71
N ASP A 180 22.44 8.44 -25.09
CA ASP A 180 23.44 8.25 -24.04
C ASP A 180 22.88 7.56 -22.80
N TRP A 181 21.63 7.87 -22.42
CA TRP A 181 20.94 7.17 -21.32
C TRP A 181 20.80 5.67 -21.60
N TYR A 182 20.47 5.28 -22.83
CA TYR A 182 20.35 3.88 -23.22
C TYR A 182 21.69 3.12 -23.11
N LYS A 183 22.77 3.73 -23.62
CA LYS A 183 24.13 3.17 -23.54
C LYS A 183 24.59 3.03 -22.09
N ALA A 184 24.28 4.03 -21.24
CA ALA A 184 24.61 3.99 -19.82
C ALA A 184 23.86 2.85 -19.12
N GLU A 185 22.55 2.71 -19.35
CA GLU A 185 21.75 1.61 -18.79
C GLU A 185 22.22 0.24 -19.27
N GLU A 186 22.48 0.08 -20.57
CA GLU A 186 23.03 -1.16 -21.13
C GLU A 186 24.38 -1.53 -20.48
N THR A 187 25.24 -0.54 -20.28
CA THR A 187 26.55 -0.73 -19.63
C THR A 187 26.38 -1.18 -18.19
N THR A 188 25.51 -0.51 -17.42
CA THR A 188 25.21 -0.88 -16.04
C THR A 188 24.63 -2.29 -15.95
N ASN A 189 23.69 -2.64 -16.79
CA ASN A 189 23.09 -3.97 -16.83
C ASN A 189 24.11 -5.07 -17.22
N LYS A 190 25.04 -4.79 -18.14
CA LYS A 190 26.14 -5.71 -18.47
C LYS A 190 27.11 -5.89 -17.29
N GLN A 191 27.44 -4.82 -16.58
CA GLN A 191 28.31 -4.88 -15.40
C GLN A 191 27.64 -5.68 -14.27
N THR A 192 26.36 -5.44 -14.03
CA THR A 192 25.56 -6.18 -13.04
C THR A 192 25.49 -7.67 -13.42
N ALA A 193 25.20 -8.00 -14.68
CA ALA A 193 25.18 -9.39 -15.13
C ALA A 193 26.52 -10.09 -14.84
N ARG A 194 27.65 -9.48 -15.17
CA ARG A 194 28.98 -10.03 -14.90
C ARG A 194 29.26 -10.19 -13.41
N LYS A 195 28.84 -9.22 -12.56
CA LYS A 195 29.00 -9.29 -11.11
C LYS A 195 28.35 -10.57 -10.54
N TYR A 196 27.20 -10.96 -11.07
CA TYR A 196 26.44 -12.16 -10.65
C TYR A 196 26.77 -13.42 -11.48
N GLY A 197 27.84 -13.40 -12.31
CA GLY A 197 28.31 -14.55 -13.08
C GLY A 197 27.50 -14.87 -14.33
N PHE A 198 26.66 -13.94 -14.81
CA PHE A 198 25.90 -14.11 -16.03
C PHE A 198 26.64 -13.54 -17.24
N SER A 199 26.58 -14.27 -18.38
CA SER A 199 27.19 -13.82 -19.63
C SER A 199 26.34 -12.80 -20.39
N LYS A 200 25.01 -12.80 -20.14
CA LYS A 200 24.02 -11.98 -20.85
C LYS A 200 23.06 -11.30 -19.90
N ILE A 201 22.59 -10.09 -20.25
CA ILE A 201 21.55 -9.36 -19.51
C ILE A 201 20.27 -10.21 -19.41
N SER A 202 19.91 -10.96 -20.46
CA SER A 202 18.74 -11.83 -20.45
C SER A 202 18.82 -12.97 -19.42
N GLU A 203 20.02 -13.44 -19.08
CA GLU A 203 20.24 -14.45 -18.03
C GLU A 203 20.06 -13.82 -16.63
N LEU A 204 20.60 -12.62 -16.43
CA LEU A 204 20.37 -11.81 -15.25
C LEU A 204 18.87 -11.59 -15.01
N LYS A 205 18.14 -11.09 -16.01
CA LYS A 205 16.69 -10.83 -15.90
C LYS A 205 15.90 -12.12 -15.60
N LYS A 206 16.24 -13.25 -16.20
CA LYS A 206 15.64 -14.54 -15.85
C LYS A 206 15.89 -14.96 -14.41
N ALA A 207 17.07 -14.66 -13.85
CA ALA A 207 17.36 -14.92 -12.45
C ALA A 207 16.52 -14.02 -11.54
N VAL A 208 16.44 -12.72 -11.83
CA VAL A 208 15.58 -11.76 -11.10
C VAL A 208 14.12 -12.22 -11.10
N VAL A 209 13.57 -12.59 -12.28
CA VAL A 209 12.20 -13.09 -12.39
C VAL A 209 11.98 -14.36 -11.54
N ARG A 210 12.94 -15.28 -11.52
CA ARG A 210 12.86 -16.48 -10.67
C ARG A 210 12.84 -16.11 -9.20
N THR A 211 13.72 -15.21 -8.76
CA THR A 211 13.75 -14.74 -7.35
C THR A 211 12.45 -14.10 -6.94
N ILE A 212 11.86 -13.24 -7.79
CA ILE A 212 10.54 -12.63 -7.53
C ILE A 212 9.45 -13.70 -7.44
N ARG A 213 9.43 -14.64 -8.38
CA ARG A 213 8.46 -15.74 -8.37
C ARG A 213 8.57 -16.60 -7.11
N ASP A 214 9.79 -16.96 -6.72
CA ASP A 214 10.03 -17.80 -5.55
C ASP A 214 9.60 -17.07 -4.26
N TYR A 215 9.85 -15.76 -4.17
CA TYR A 215 9.36 -14.91 -3.09
C TYR A 215 7.83 -14.90 -2.99
N VAL A 216 7.14 -14.74 -4.12
CA VAL A 216 5.67 -14.78 -4.19
C VAL A 216 5.14 -16.16 -3.80
N SER A 217 5.78 -17.23 -4.30
CA SER A 217 5.35 -18.63 -4.08
C SER A 217 5.61 -19.10 -2.65
N ALA A 218 6.54 -18.49 -1.92
CA ALA A 218 6.85 -18.84 -0.53
C ALA A 218 5.75 -18.44 0.46
N GLY A 219 4.64 -17.88 -0.01
CA GLY A 219 3.47 -17.57 0.83
C GLY A 219 3.75 -16.47 1.88
N HIS A 220 4.75 -15.63 1.65
CA HIS A 220 4.88 -14.43 2.44
C HIS A 220 3.59 -13.62 2.35
N PRO A 221 3.06 -13.06 3.45
CA PRO A 221 1.82 -12.27 3.44
C PRO A 221 1.91 -11.02 2.54
N SER A 222 2.99 -10.90 1.84
CA SER A 222 3.36 -9.79 0.96
C SER A 222 2.54 -9.86 -0.33
N ARG A 223 1.80 -8.79 -0.59
CA ARG A 223 1.04 -8.64 -1.83
C ARG A 223 1.97 -8.11 -2.92
N VAL A 224 2.21 -8.93 -3.94
CA VAL A 224 2.88 -8.45 -5.16
C VAL A 224 1.82 -7.89 -6.08
N TYR A 225 1.81 -6.59 -6.29
CA TYR A 225 0.98 -5.95 -7.31
C TYR A 225 1.81 -5.82 -8.58
N VAL A 226 1.44 -6.59 -9.58
CA VAL A 226 2.00 -6.46 -10.93
C VAL A 226 1.10 -5.54 -11.72
N CYS A 227 1.57 -4.35 -12.03
CA CYS A 227 0.90 -3.50 -13.00
C CYS A 227 1.34 -3.97 -14.40
N ASP A 228 0.59 -4.88 -15.00
CA ASP A 228 0.85 -5.34 -16.38
C ASP A 228 0.26 -4.33 -17.37
N VAL A 229 1.08 -3.36 -17.79
CA VAL A 229 0.70 -2.39 -18.83
C VAL A 229 0.87 -2.97 -20.25
N PHE A 230 1.51 -4.15 -20.41
CA PHE A 230 1.89 -4.68 -21.71
C PHE A 230 1.47 -6.11 -22.02
N GLY A 231 0.43 -6.66 -21.39
CA GLY A 231 -0.19 -7.93 -21.86
C GLY A 231 0.71 -9.16 -21.87
N TYR A 232 1.84 -9.14 -21.18
CA TYR A 232 2.67 -10.32 -21.02
C TYR A 232 2.12 -11.21 -19.91
N ARG A 233 1.56 -12.37 -20.29
CA ARG A 233 0.89 -13.38 -19.47
C ARG A 233 1.75 -14.05 -18.38
N TYR A 234 2.76 -13.38 -17.79
CA TYR A 234 3.71 -14.03 -16.90
C TYR A 234 3.44 -13.89 -15.40
N PHE A 235 2.59 -12.97 -14.97
CA PHE A 235 2.28 -12.81 -13.56
C PHE A 235 0.80 -12.49 -13.31
N ARG A 236 -0.07 -13.51 -13.42
CA ARG A 236 -1.40 -13.47 -12.80
C ARG A 236 -1.34 -14.16 -11.45
N TYR A 237 -0.91 -13.45 -10.43
CA TYR A 237 -1.15 -13.89 -9.05
C TYR A 237 -1.60 -12.69 -8.22
N CYS A 238 -2.92 -12.50 -8.14
CA CYS A 238 -3.53 -11.78 -7.02
C CYS A 238 -3.59 -12.77 -5.86
N PHE A 239 -2.74 -12.60 -4.86
CA PHE A 239 -2.89 -13.32 -3.60
C PHE A 239 -3.64 -12.44 -2.61
N GLY A 240 -4.76 -12.95 -2.13
CA GLY A 240 -5.48 -12.37 -0.99
C GLY A 240 -6.98 -12.46 -1.10
N CYS A 241 -7.51 -13.65 -1.45
CA CYS A 241 -8.85 -14.09 -1.06
C CYS A 241 -8.77 -15.61 -0.86
N ASP A 242 -8.95 -16.08 0.35
CA ASP A 242 -9.31 -17.46 0.60
C ASP A 242 -10.61 -17.75 -0.16
N GLY A 243 -10.56 -18.67 -1.11
CA GLY A 243 -11.72 -19.06 -1.90
C GLY A 243 -11.52 -18.89 -3.40
N GLY A 244 -10.85 -19.87 -4.01
CA GLY A 244 -10.56 -19.94 -5.42
C GLY A 244 -11.71 -19.59 -6.34
N ARG A 245 -11.50 -18.58 -7.16
CA ARG A 245 -12.01 -18.48 -8.53
C ARG A 245 -11.08 -17.59 -9.34
N TYR A 246 -10.51 -18.20 -10.37
CA TYR A 246 -9.79 -17.51 -11.44
C TYR A 246 -10.77 -16.64 -12.24
N LEU A 247 -10.42 -15.40 -12.51
CA LEU A 247 -10.97 -14.64 -13.64
C LEU A 247 -9.92 -14.52 -14.73
#